data_6d34553fcf41a32ff4826e3da2466eca
#
_entry.id   6d34553fcf41a32ff4826e3da2466eca
#
_cell.length_a   1.000
_cell.length_b   1.000
_cell.length_c   1.000
_cell.angle_alpha   90.00
_cell.angle_beta   90.00
_cell.angle_gamma   90.00
#
_symmetry.space_group_name_H-M   'P 1'
#
loop_
_entity.id
_entity.type
_entity.pdbx_description
1 polymer ?
#
loop_
_entity_poly.entity_id
_entity_poly.type
_entity_poly.pdbx_seq_one_letter_code
_entity_poly.pdbx_strand_id
1 'polypeptide(L)'
;MPWRHDSASGGWSMKPKSLFFAASLITSTIVGDVFAQQDEKLGKLSFATSCDPKVQGDFERGVAMLHSYWFQYARKTFQGVLQRDSTCAIAYWGIAMDILGNSLVGPPTPADALLAWESLEKARTVGAKTERERDWIEALSTYYRDYDKVPLDTRLLEYNSAMERLAQKYPDDYEAGVFHALTLQASASKSDMTYANQLQSAAILERLYEQNPQHPGVSHYLIHAYDFAPLAQNGLAAARRYANIAPAVPHARHMPSHIYSMTGFWQDSIVSNGSALEIQPDYYHASDFLVYACLQLAQDAKARSIIEKSLSTPDRGDRPITFVNFTARAAMPARYVLERGDWAGAAALPPMATKYPQADSLNRFARGLGMARSGDLAGAKGEIEAIKTLRATLETASQSYWANRSEEQMRAISAWVAFAEGEHDQALKFMRAAADREDGTIKHVAMENRLYPLRELLAELLLAAGQPADALKEFEATDKANPNRYRGLLGIARAAAGAGDHPRAEEYFAKLIDLSKNADSDRPELSEAKAFLASKRN
;
A
#
# COMPACT_ATOMS: atom_id res chain seq x y z
N MET A 1 -16.15 61.53 -24.03
CA MET A 1 -16.67 62.18 -25.23
C MET A 1 -17.26 61.16 -26.13
N PRO A 2 -18.53 61.30 -26.56
CA PRO A 2 -19.29 60.26 -27.27
C PRO A 2 -19.43 60.56 -28.74
N TRP A 3 -19.70 59.59 -29.60
CA TRP A 3 -20.38 59.76 -30.90
C TRP A 3 -21.05 58.41 -31.22
N ARG A 4 -22.35 58.32 -31.17
CA ARG A 4 -23.55 58.56 -31.97
C ARG A 4 -23.66 57.71 -33.22
N HIS A 5 -24.74 56.91 -33.14
CA HIS A 5 -25.77 56.51 -34.13
C HIS A 5 -25.56 56.80 -35.62
N ASP A 6 -25.91 55.79 -36.45
CA ASP A 6 -26.88 56.01 -37.50
C ASP A 6 -27.64 54.74 -37.88
N SER A 7 -28.94 54.96 -38.09
CA SER A 7 -29.98 54.02 -38.42
C SER A 7 -30.20 54.00 -39.93
N ALA A 8 -30.45 52.82 -40.51
CA ALA A 8 -31.10 52.70 -41.83
C ALA A 8 -32.12 51.60 -41.82
N SER A 9 -33.35 51.97 -42.02
CA SER A 9 -34.57 51.21 -42.24
C SER A 9 -34.61 50.60 -43.65
N GLY A 10 -34.99 49.32 -43.76
CA GLY A 10 -35.32 48.64 -45.03
C GLY A 10 -36.35 47.57 -44.77
N GLY A 11 -37.62 47.87 -44.98
CA GLY A 11 -38.72 46.95 -44.91
C GLY A 11 -38.81 46.04 -46.14
N TRP A 12 -39.00 44.75 -45.93
CA TRP A 12 -39.47 43.82 -46.94
C TRP A 12 -40.56 42.92 -46.36
N SER A 13 -41.70 42.93 -47.03
CA SER A 13 -42.92 42.12 -46.84
C SER A 13 -42.64 40.63 -47.01
N MET A 14 -43.01 39.81 -46.03
CA MET A 14 -43.03 38.35 -46.17
C MET A 14 -44.43 37.79 -45.95
N LYS A 15 -44.86 37.03 -46.97
CA LYS A 15 -46.09 36.22 -46.95
C LYS A 15 -45.93 35.02 -46.01
N PRO A 16 -46.98 34.53 -45.35
CA PRO A 16 -46.89 33.39 -44.45
C PRO A 16 -46.76 32.07 -45.22
N LYS A 17 -45.70 31.29 -44.96
CA LYS A 17 -45.60 29.87 -45.32
C LYS A 17 -45.96 29.01 -44.12
N SER A 18 -46.97 28.19 -44.33
CA SER A 18 -47.42 27.16 -43.37
C SER A 18 -46.28 26.22 -43.01
N LEU A 19 -45.86 26.20 -41.73
CA LEU A 19 -44.98 25.18 -41.19
C LEU A 19 -45.80 24.08 -40.52
N PHE A 20 -45.75 22.89 -41.11
CA PHE A 20 -46.16 21.65 -40.47
C PHE A 20 -45.18 21.37 -39.30
N PHE A 21 -45.69 21.41 -38.08
CA PHE A 21 -44.99 20.90 -36.92
C PHE A 21 -45.05 19.38 -36.92
N ALA A 22 -43.95 18.74 -37.31
CA ALA A 22 -43.73 17.32 -37.02
C ALA A 22 -43.26 17.24 -35.56
N ALA A 23 -44.14 16.76 -34.69
CA ALA A 23 -43.77 16.44 -33.30
C ALA A 23 -42.88 15.18 -33.35
N SER A 24 -41.57 15.38 -33.31
CA SER A 24 -40.62 14.32 -32.98
C SER A 24 -40.72 14.02 -31.52
N LEU A 25 -41.37 12.91 -31.14
CA LEU A 25 -41.24 12.28 -29.84
C LEU A 25 -39.76 11.87 -29.67
N ILE A 26 -38.98 12.68 -28.98
CA ILE A 26 -37.71 12.27 -28.42
C ILE A 26 -38.08 11.33 -27.26
N THR A 27 -38.13 10.04 -27.51
CA THR A 27 -38.03 9.04 -26.47
C THR A 27 -36.63 9.15 -25.92
N SER A 28 -36.49 9.87 -24.81
CA SER A 28 -35.32 9.78 -23.93
C SER A 28 -35.26 8.33 -23.45
N THR A 29 -34.53 7.49 -24.15
CA THR A 29 -34.04 6.24 -23.60
C THR A 29 -33.08 6.66 -22.47
N ILE A 30 -33.59 6.61 -21.24
CA ILE A 30 -32.76 6.47 -20.07
C ILE A 30 -32.00 5.17 -20.31
N VAL A 31 -30.79 5.28 -20.86
CA VAL A 31 -29.78 4.22 -20.76
C VAL A 31 -29.42 4.22 -19.26
N GLY A 32 -30.26 3.56 -18.48
CA GLY A 32 -29.84 3.06 -17.20
C GLY A 32 -28.65 2.17 -17.50
N ASP A 33 -27.51 2.49 -16.92
CA ASP A 33 -26.41 1.55 -16.77
C ASP A 33 -26.94 0.32 -16.02
N VAL A 34 -27.58 -0.54 -16.76
CA VAL A 34 -27.72 -1.94 -16.40
C VAL A 34 -26.31 -2.48 -16.56
N PHE A 35 -25.49 -2.30 -15.51
CA PHE A 35 -24.36 -3.17 -15.33
C PHE A 35 -24.96 -4.57 -15.35
N ALA A 36 -24.78 -5.25 -16.47
CA ALA A 36 -25.03 -6.66 -16.57
C ALA A 36 -24.36 -7.25 -15.32
N GLN A 37 -25.15 -7.95 -14.53
CA GLN A 37 -24.73 -8.70 -13.37
C GLN A 37 -23.89 -9.86 -13.95
N GLN A 38 -22.65 -9.53 -14.37
CA GLN A 38 -21.66 -10.56 -14.64
C GLN A 38 -21.46 -11.29 -13.33
N ASP A 39 -21.40 -12.61 -13.40
CA ASP A 39 -21.01 -13.49 -12.28
C ASP A 39 -19.57 -13.14 -11.86
N GLU A 40 -19.40 -12.01 -11.17
CA GLU A 40 -18.13 -11.56 -10.65
C GLU A 40 -17.68 -12.56 -9.61
N LYS A 41 -16.63 -13.28 -9.92
CA LYS A 41 -16.05 -14.26 -9.00
C LYS A 41 -15.37 -13.52 -7.85
N LEU A 42 -16.01 -13.54 -6.67
CA LEU A 42 -15.59 -12.87 -5.43
C LEU A 42 -15.20 -13.85 -4.31
N GLY A 43 -15.12 -15.15 -4.61
CA GLY A 43 -14.98 -16.20 -3.62
C GLY A 43 -16.33 -16.70 -3.11
N LYS A 44 -16.32 -17.43 -1.98
CA LYS A 44 -17.52 -18.00 -1.37
C LYS A 44 -17.51 -17.73 0.13
N LEU A 45 -18.59 -17.15 0.64
CA LEU A 45 -18.82 -16.96 2.06
C LEU A 45 -20.30 -17.16 2.38
N SER A 46 -20.63 -17.22 3.66
CA SER A 46 -21.99 -17.25 4.15
C SER A 46 -22.09 -16.35 5.38
N PHE A 47 -22.99 -15.38 5.32
CA PHE A 47 -23.32 -14.49 6.43
C PHE A 47 -24.83 -14.44 6.58
N ALA A 48 -25.39 -15.33 7.39
CA ALA A 48 -26.83 -15.41 7.59
C ALA A 48 -27.40 -14.11 8.15
N THR A 49 -28.51 -13.63 7.58
CA THR A 49 -29.21 -12.44 8.03
C THR A 49 -30.70 -12.71 8.30
N SER A 50 -31.32 -11.84 9.06
CA SER A 50 -32.80 -11.85 9.29
C SER A 50 -33.55 -10.95 8.30
N CYS A 51 -32.89 -10.49 7.25
CA CYS A 51 -33.46 -9.67 6.18
C CYS A 51 -34.39 -10.49 5.25
N ASP A 52 -35.05 -9.83 4.30
CA ASP A 52 -35.80 -10.55 3.25
C ASP A 52 -34.85 -11.54 2.53
N PRO A 53 -35.20 -12.83 2.39
CA PRO A 53 -34.37 -13.80 1.69
C PRO A 53 -33.97 -13.38 0.28
N LYS A 54 -34.74 -12.52 -0.38
CA LYS A 54 -34.42 -12.00 -1.73
C LYS A 54 -33.19 -11.10 -1.77
N VAL A 55 -32.74 -10.54 -0.64
CA VAL A 55 -31.55 -9.68 -0.57
C VAL A 55 -30.36 -10.40 0.05
N GLN A 56 -30.51 -11.64 0.54
CA GLN A 56 -29.46 -12.40 1.20
C GLN A 56 -28.19 -12.52 0.34
N GLY A 57 -28.32 -12.91 -0.93
CA GLY A 57 -27.18 -13.06 -1.84
C GLY A 57 -26.44 -11.74 -2.11
N ASP A 58 -27.17 -10.61 -2.20
CA ASP A 58 -26.52 -9.30 -2.36
C ASP A 58 -25.86 -8.83 -1.08
N PHE A 59 -26.39 -9.15 0.08
CA PHE A 59 -25.73 -8.87 1.35
C PHE A 59 -24.39 -9.63 1.43
N GLU A 60 -24.38 -10.92 1.18
CA GLU A 60 -23.16 -11.75 1.15
C GLU A 60 -22.16 -11.25 0.10
N ARG A 61 -22.64 -10.83 -1.07
CA ARG A 61 -21.80 -10.20 -2.10
C ARG A 61 -21.16 -8.91 -1.58
N GLY A 62 -21.88 -8.07 -0.85
CA GLY A 62 -21.36 -6.88 -0.18
C GLY A 62 -20.26 -7.23 0.83
N VAL A 63 -20.45 -8.27 1.63
CA VAL A 63 -19.43 -8.76 2.59
C VAL A 63 -18.18 -9.29 1.87
N ALA A 64 -18.33 -10.03 0.77
CA ALA A 64 -17.21 -10.49 -0.04
C ALA A 64 -16.38 -9.33 -0.61
N MET A 65 -17.05 -8.25 -1.02
CA MET A 65 -16.40 -7.02 -1.46
C MET A 65 -15.68 -6.30 -0.30
N LEU A 66 -16.25 -6.26 0.92
CA LEU A 66 -15.56 -5.74 2.11
C LEU A 66 -14.27 -6.51 2.39
N HIS A 67 -14.32 -7.84 2.37
CA HIS A 67 -13.15 -8.70 2.56
C HIS A 67 -12.06 -8.50 1.50
N SER A 68 -12.43 -8.06 0.32
CA SER A 68 -11.50 -7.80 -0.78
C SER A 68 -11.15 -6.32 -0.92
N TYR A 69 -11.50 -5.47 0.04
CA TYR A 69 -11.28 -4.02 0.05
C TYR A 69 -11.81 -3.30 -1.21
N TRP A 70 -12.91 -3.82 -1.76
CA TRP A 70 -13.61 -3.21 -2.88
C TRP A 70 -14.75 -2.29 -2.41
N PHE A 71 -14.39 -1.38 -1.51
CA PHE A 71 -15.28 -0.60 -0.65
C PHE A 71 -16.39 0.15 -1.40
N GLN A 72 -16.07 0.89 -2.45
CA GLN A 72 -17.10 1.66 -3.19
C GLN A 72 -18.22 0.78 -3.77
N TYR A 73 -17.90 -0.45 -4.17
CA TYR A 73 -18.88 -1.41 -4.67
C TYR A 73 -19.64 -2.07 -3.53
N ALA A 74 -18.98 -2.37 -2.41
CA ALA A 74 -19.61 -2.86 -1.20
C ALA A 74 -20.68 -1.89 -0.71
N ARG A 75 -20.36 -0.59 -0.61
CA ARG A 75 -21.31 0.46 -0.21
C ARG A 75 -22.54 0.49 -1.10
N LYS A 76 -22.39 0.51 -2.42
CA LYS A 76 -23.50 0.49 -3.38
C LYS A 76 -24.34 -0.76 -3.22
N THR A 77 -23.74 -1.91 -2.97
CA THR A 77 -24.42 -3.19 -2.77
C THR A 77 -25.27 -3.16 -1.50
N PHE A 78 -24.75 -2.70 -0.34
CA PHE A 78 -25.53 -2.56 0.88
C PHE A 78 -26.64 -1.51 0.76
N GLN A 79 -26.41 -0.40 0.06
CA GLN A 79 -27.48 0.56 -0.26
C GLN A 79 -28.58 -0.07 -1.12
N GLY A 80 -28.23 -0.91 -2.09
CA GLY A 80 -29.19 -1.67 -2.89
C GLY A 80 -29.99 -2.69 -2.07
N VAL A 81 -29.37 -3.31 -1.06
CA VAL A 81 -30.09 -4.15 -0.08
C VAL A 81 -31.15 -3.32 0.65
N LEU A 82 -30.78 -2.15 1.18
CA LEU A 82 -31.70 -1.27 1.93
C LEU A 82 -32.82 -0.68 1.08
N GLN A 83 -32.60 -0.48 -0.22
CA GLN A 83 -33.66 -0.05 -1.15
C GLN A 83 -34.73 -1.12 -1.35
N ARG A 84 -34.39 -2.40 -1.25
CA ARG A 84 -35.30 -3.54 -1.43
C ARG A 84 -35.85 -4.07 -0.09
N ASP A 85 -35.09 -3.94 0.98
CA ASP A 85 -35.52 -4.26 2.34
C ASP A 85 -35.00 -3.20 3.32
N SER A 86 -35.80 -2.17 3.53
CA SER A 86 -35.48 -1.07 4.46
C SER A 86 -35.43 -1.52 5.94
N THR A 87 -35.88 -2.74 6.25
CA THR A 87 -35.84 -3.34 7.59
C THR A 87 -34.60 -4.18 7.85
N CYS A 88 -33.71 -4.31 6.86
CA CYS A 88 -32.46 -5.05 6.98
C CYS A 88 -31.43 -4.26 7.82
N ALA A 89 -31.54 -4.30 9.13
CA ALA A 89 -30.71 -3.54 10.05
C ALA A 89 -29.20 -3.80 9.88
N ILE A 90 -28.82 -5.05 9.61
CA ILE A 90 -27.41 -5.43 9.46
C ILE A 90 -26.76 -4.82 8.18
N ALA A 91 -27.52 -4.40 7.19
CA ALA A 91 -26.98 -3.72 6.01
C ALA A 91 -26.41 -2.32 6.35
N TYR A 92 -26.92 -1.65 7.39
CA TYR A 92 -26.32 -0.42 7.91
C TYR A 92 -24.96 -0.68 8.59
N TRP A 93 -24.78 -1.83 9.25
CA TRP A 93 -23.47 -2.28 9.71
C TRP A 93 -22.50 -2.44 8.52
N GLY A 94 -22.96 -3.05 7.42
CA GLY A 94 -22.15 -3.18 6.21
C GLY A 94 -21.67 -1.82 5.66
N ILE A 95 -22.54 -0.78 5.69
CA ILE A 95 -22.17 0.59 5.30
C ILE A 95 -21.14 1.18 6.29
N ALA A 96 -21.30 0.98 7.59
CA ALA A 96 -20.36 1.47 8.59
C ALA A 96 -18.98 0.77 8.49
N MET A 97 -18.96 -0.54 8.18
CA MET A 97 -17.74 -1.30 7.89
C MET A 97 -17.04 -0.79 6.62
N ASP A 98 -17.80 -0.47 5.58
CA ASP A 98 -17.25 0.13 4.37
C ASP A 98 -16.57 1.49 4.65
N ILE A 99 -17.17 2.30 5.51
CA ILE A 99 -16.61 3.59 5.95
C ILE A 99 -15.35 3.40 6.80
N LEU A 100 -15.29 2.35 7.64
CA LEU A 100 -14.06 1.98 8.36
C LEU A 100 -12.89 1.78 7.38
N GLY A 101 -13.19 1.20 6.24
CA GLY A 101 -12.22 0.95 5.20
C GLY A 101 -11.14 -0.04 5.63
N ASN A 102 -9.90 0.21 5.19
CA ASN A 102 -8.76 -0.62 5.59
C ASN A 102 -8.22 -0.18 6.96
N SER A 103 -8.66 -0.85 8.02
CA SER A 103 -8.25 -0.59 9.40
C SER A 103 -6.73 -0.78 9.66
N LEU A 104 -6.02 -1.48 8.78
CA LEU A 104 -4.56 -1.66 8.86
C LEU A 104 -3.80 -0.42 8.37
N VAL A 105 -4.44 0.42 7.56
CA VAL A 105 -3.84 1.62 6.96
C VAL A 105 -4.00 2.84 7.85
N GLY A 106 -5.18 3.03 8.42
CA GLY A 106 -5.45 4.17 9.29
C GLY A 106 -6.94 4.43 9.51
N PRO A 107 -7.29 5.40 10.35
CA PRO A 107 -8.68 5.71 10.67
C PRO A 107 -9.39 6.46 9.53
N PRO A 108 -10.72 6.35 9.44
CA PRO A 108 -11.53 7.25 8.62
C PRO A 108 -11.40 8.71 9.10
N THR A 109 -11.77 9.65 8.23
CA THR A 109 -11.82 11.06 8.63
C THR A 109 -12.90 11.28 9.72
N PRO A 110 -12.81 12.35 10.55
CA PRO A 110 -13.86 12.64 11.53
C PRO A 110 -15.26 12.77 10.90
N ALA A 111 -15.37 13.32 9.71
CA ALA A 111 -16.63 13.43 8.98
C ALA A 111 -17.17 12.05 8.56
N ASP A 112 -16.31 11.18 8.04
CA ASP A 112 -16.68 9.82 7.67
C ASP A 112 -17.05 8.99 8.92
N ALA A 113 -16.32 9.16 10.03
CA ALA A 113 -16.64 8.48 11.29
C ALA A 113 -18.02 8.85 11.83
N LEU A 114 -18.42 10.12 11.69
CA LEU A 114 -19.78 10.56 12.04
C LEU A 114 -20.84 9.87 11.17
N LEU A 115 -20.62 9.78 9.85
CA LEU A 115 -21.52 9.07 8.93
C LEU A 115 -21.64 7.57 9.27
N ALA A 116 -20.53 6.94 9.67
CA ALA A 116 -20.56 5.54 10.12
C ALA A 116 -21.34 5.38 11.43
N TRP A 117 -21.13 6.28 12.38
CA TRP A 117 -21.91 6.29 13.62
C TRP A 117 -23.41 6.45 13.36
N GLU A 118 -23.79 7.43 12.51
CA GLU A 118 -25.20 7.63 12.09
C GLU A 118 -25.79 6.37 11.44
N SER A 119 -24.98 5.64 10.66
CA SER A 119 -25.40 4.38 10.06
C SER A 119 -25.71 3.32 11.13
N LEU A 120 -24.84 3.19 12.14
CA LEU A 120 -25.07 2.26 13.27
C LEU A 120 -26.27 2.66 14.12
N GLU A 121 -26.52 3.94 14.34
CA GLU A 121 -27.73 4.43 15.02
C GLU A 121 -29.00 4.09 14.22
N LYS A 122 -28.95 4.18 12.90
CA LYS A 122 -30.07 3.73 12.04
C LYS A 122 -30.28 2.22 12.17
N ALA A 123 -29.20 1.42 12.23
CA ALA A 123 -29.30 -0.02 12.46
C ALA A 123 -30.02 -0.34 13.79
N ARG A 124 -29.71 0.39 14.87
CA ARG A 124 -30.37 0.25 16.17
C ARG A 124 -31.84 0.67 16.13
N THR A 125 -32.14 1.78 15.45
CA THR A 125 -33.51 2.32 15.33
C THR A 125 -34.39 1.38 14.51
N VAL A 126 -33.89 0.82 13.41
CA VAL A 126 -34.60 -0.18 12.60
C VAL A 126 -34.81 -1.46 13.42
N GLY A 127 -33.83 -1.84 14.21
CA GLY A 127 -33.90 -2.99 15.12
C GLY A 127 -33.60 -4.32 14.42
N ALA A 128 -32.41 -4.86 14.62
CA ALA A 128 -32.08 -6.20 14.14
C ALA A 128 -32.92 -7.28 14.84
N LYS A 129 -33.48 -8.21 14.06
CA LYS A 129 -34.40 -9.23 14.55
C LYS A 129 -33.73 -10.29 15.41
N THR A 130 -32.43 -10.59 15.14
CA THR A 130 -31.66 -11.59 15.89
C THR A 130 -30.73 -10.95 16.91
N GLU A 131 -30.43 -11.66 18.00
CA GLU A 131 -29.40 -11.24 18.96
C GLU A 131 -28.01 -11.17 18.32
N ARG A 132 -27.69 -12.14 17.48
CA ARG A 132 -26.43 -12.17 16.75
C ARG A 132 -26.20 -10.89 15.93
N GLU A 133 -27.18 -10.44 15.15
CA GLU A 133 -27.04 -9.21 14.37
C GLU A 133 -26.91 -7.96 15.25
N ARG A 134 -27.62 -7.90 16.39
CA ARG A 134 -27.45 -6.82 17.37
C ARG A 134 -26.02 -6.79 17.92
N ASP A 135 -25.46 -7.94 18.24
CA ASP A 135 -24.10 -8.06 18.76
C ASP A 135 -23.04 -7.64 17.71
N TRP A 136 -23.25 -7.97 16.42
CA TRP A 136 -22.43 -7.48 15.33
C TRP A 136 -22.44 -5.95 15.21
N ILE A 137 -23.62 -5.34 15.27
CA ILE A 137 -23.79 -3.88 15.22
C ILE A 137 -23.11 -3.24 16.44
N GLU A 138 -23.28 -3.82 17.64
CA GLU A 138 -22.69 -3.29 18.87
C GLU A 138 -21.16 -3.45 18.89
N ALA A 139 -20.63 -4.57 18.39
CA ALA A 139 -19.18 -4.77 18.30
C ALA A 139 -18.51 -3.66 17.48
N LEU A 140 -19.02 -3.34 16.29
CA LEU A 140 -18.48 -2.25 15.48
C LEU A 140 -18.69 -0.87 16.13
N SER A 141 -19.79 -0.71 16.88
CA SER A 141 -20.10 0.54 17.57
C SER A 141 -19.05 0.92 18.62
N THR A 142 -18.33 -0.05 19.19
CA THR A 142 -17.24 0.24 20.14
C THR A 142 -16.13 1.05 19.50
N TYR A 143 -15.85 0.82 18.21
CA TYR A 143 -14.85 1.58 17.47
C TYR A 143 -15.23 3.05 17.24
N TYR A 144 -16.54 3.33 17.01
CA TYR A 144 -17.01 4.66 16.65
C TYR A 144 -17.50 5.49 17.85
N ARG A 145 -17.72 4.86 19.00
CA ARG A 145 -18.17 5.55 20.22
C ARG A 145 -17.10 6.55 20.66
N ASP A 146 -17.52 7.80 20.91
CA ASP A 146 -16.64 8.89 21.31
C ASP A 146 -15.38 9.02 20.43
N TYR A 147 -15.57 8.85 19.12
CA TYR A 147 -14.50 8.80 18.12
C TYR A 147 -13.53 9.98 18.19
N ASP A 148 -14.03 11.15 18.53
CA ASP A 148 -13.27 12.42 18.65
C ASP A 148 -12.51 12.56 19.98
N LYS A 149 -12.82 11.71 20.99
CA LYS A 149 -12.26 11.79 22.35
C LYS A 149 -11.33 10.62 22.68
N VAL A 150 -11.63 9.44 22.17
CA VAL A 150 -10.88 8.21 22.47
C VAL A 150 -9.75 8.02 21.45
N PRO A 151 -8.49 7.83 21.90
CA PRO A 151 -7.35 7.57 21.01
C PRO A 151 -7.58 6.36 20.10
N LEU A 152 -7.00 6.41 18.88
CA LEU A 152 -7.16 5.34 17.89
C LEU A 152 -6.78 3.96 18.44
N ASP A 153 -5.63 3.85 19.09
CA ASP A 153 -5.14 2.57 19.61
C ASP A 153 -6.11 1.96 20.63
N THR A 154 -6.71 2.80 21.49
CA THR A 154 -7.74 2.36 22.45
C THR A 154 -8.98 1.87 21.71
N ARG A 155 -9.47 2.60 20.72
CA ARG A 155 -10.65 2.18 19.94
C ARG A 155 -10.43 0.87 19.18
N LEU A 156 -9.22 0.66 18.63
CA LEU A 156 -8.85 -0.59 17.97
C LEU A 156 -8.81 -1.77 18.96
N LEU A 157 -8.28 -1.57 20.18
CA LEU A 157 -8.26 -2.58 21.23
C LEU A 157 -9.67 -2.92 21.72
N GLU A 158 -10.54 -1.92 21.91
CA GLU A 158 -11.94 -2.12 22.32
C GLU A 158 -12.73 -2.89 21.24
N TYR A 159 -12.54 -2.53 19.97
CA TYR A 159 -13.17 -3.23 18.86
C TYR A 159 -12.67 -4.67 18.74
N ASN A 160 -11.35 -4.90 18.86
CA ASN A 160 -10.79 -6.25 18.89
C ASN A 160 -11.40 -7.09 20.04
N SER A 161 -11.47 -6.53 21.25
CA SER A 161 -12.06 -7.22 22.40
C SER A 161 -13.56 -7.51 22.20
N ALA A 162 -14.30 -6.62 21.50
CA ALA A 162 -15.69 -6.86 21.16
C ALA A 162 -15.84 -7.99 20.13
N MET A 163 -14.98 -8.02 19.10
CA MET A 163 -14.96 -9.09 18.10
C MET A 163 -14.54 -10.44 18.68
N GLU A 164 -13.61 -10.45 19.63
CA GLU A 164 -13.23 -11.66 20.36
C GLU A 164 -14.42 -12.23 21.12
N ARG A 165 -15.15 -11.40 21.90
CA ARG A 165 -16.36 -11.84 22.61
C ARG A 165 -17.44 -12.32 21.65
N LEU A 166 -17.61 -11.67 20.50
CA LEU A 166 -18.56 -12.10 19.48
C LEU A 166 -18.20 -13.51 18.95
N ALA A 167 -16.94 -13.73 18.58
CA ALA A 167 -16.48 -15.04 18.10
C ALA A 167 -16.58 -16.14 19.17
N GLN A 168 -16.36 -15.81 20.44
CA GLN A 168 -16.55 -16.74 21.57
C GLN A 168 -18.02 -17.08 21.81
N LYS A 169 -18.91 -16.07 21.69
CA LYS A 169 -20.37 -16.25 21.90
C LYS A 169 -21.01 -17.05 20.75
N TYR A 170 -20.50 -16.90 19.54
CA TYR A 170 -21.00 -17.55 18.33
C TYR A 170 -19.87 -18.36 17.65
N PRO A 171 -19.44 -19.51 18.23
CA PRO A 171 -18.29 -20.27 17.72
C PRO A 171 -18.50 -20.85 16.32
N ASP A 172 -19.76 -21.02 15.91
CA ASP A 172 -20.15 -21.50 14.58
C ASP A 172 -20.30 -20.34 13.56
N ASP A 173 -20.17 -19.09 14.01
CA ASP A 173 -20.16 -17.92 13.13
C ASP A 173 -18.79 -17.74 12.50
N TYR A 174 -18.65 -18.29 11.30
CA TYR A 174 -17.40 -18.26 10.55
C TYR A 174 -16.85 -16.83 10.37
N GLU A 175 -17.75 -15.89 10.03
CA GLU A 175 -17.39 -14.49 9.80
C GLU A 175 -16.90 -13.79 11.08
N ALA A 176 -17.45 -14.14 12.23
CA ALA A 176 -16.95 -13.60 13.50
C ALA A 176 -15.48 -13.95 13.74
N GLY A 177 -15.08 -15.16 13.40
CA GLY A 177 -13.69 -15.59 13.45
C GLY A 177 -12.80 -14.82 12.46
N VAL A 178 -13.27 -14.61 11.22
CA VAL A 178 -12.52 -13.89 10.18
C VAL A 178 -12.32 -12.41 10.55
N PHE A 179 -13.38 -11.73 11.02
CA PHE A 179 -13.27 -10.32 11.43
C PHE A 179 -12.49 -10.16 12.74
N HIS A 180 -12.57 -11.11 13.70
CA HIS A 180 -11.72 -11.10 14.88
C HIS A 180 -10.23 -11.19 14.48
N ALA A 181 -9.88 -12.09 13.55
CA ALA A 181 -8.52 -12.17 13.04
C ALA A 181 -8.03 -10.86 12.40
N LEU A 182 -8.91 -10.14 11.66
CA LEU A 182 -8.58 -8.83 11.10
C LEU A 182 -8.36 -7.77 12.21
N THR A 183 -9.22 -7.75 13.23
CA THR A 183 -9.09 -6.77 14.33
C THR A 183 -7.85 -7.00 15.20
N LEU A 184 -7.41 -8.25 15.37
CA LEU A 184 -6.12 -8.59 15.99
C LEU A 184 -4.96 -7.92 15.24
N GLN A 185 -4.93 -8.00 13.92
CA GLN A 185 -3.88 -7.35 13.13
C GLN A 185 -3.97 -5.82 13.21
N ALA A 186 -5.17 -5.26 13.17
CA ALA A 186 -5.38 -3.81 13.24
C ALA A 186 -4.95 -3.21 14.59
N SER A 187 -5.14 -3.95 15.69
CA SER A 187 -4.77 -3.54 17.04
C SER A 187 -3.32 -3.84 17.42
N ALA A 188 -2.53 -4.47 16.52
CA ALA A 188 -1.14 -4.82 16.78
C ALA A 188 -0.25 -3.58 16.92
N SER A 189 0.59 -3.55 17.98
CA SER A 189 1.60 -2.50 18.14
C SER A 189 2.64 -2.56 17.03
N LYS A 190 2.98 -1.40 16.46
CA LYS A 190 4.01 -1.29 15.41
C LYS A 190 5.44 -1.53 15.93
N SER A 191 5.63 -1.57 17.25
CA SER A 191 6.89 -1.90 17.93
C SER A 191 6.94 -3.32 18.47
N ASP A 192 5.88 -4.12 18.30
CA ASP A 192 5.90 -5.52 18.71
C ASP A 192 6.61 -6.39 17.66
N MET A 193 7.90 -6.63 17.88
CA MET A 193 8.73 -7.50 17.03
C MET A 193 8.55 -8.99 17.33
N THR A 194 7.66 -9.36 18.26
CA THR A 194 7.26 -10.77 18.49
C THR A 194 6.14 -11.21 17.54
N TYR A 195 5.47 -10.24 16.89
CA TYR A 195 4.34 -10.48 15.98
C TYR A 195 3.19 -11.27 16.62
N ALA A 196 2.98 -11.10 17.95
CA ALA A 196 2.03 -11.90 18.71
C ALA A 196 0.61 -11.86 18.13
N ASN A 197 0.09 -10.66 17.84
CA ASN A 197 -1.25 -10.51 17.25
C ASN A 197 -1.34 -11.10 15.84
N GLN A 198 -0.30 -10.92 15.03
CA GLN A 198 -0.23 -11.46 13.66
C GLN A 198 -0.23 -12.99 13.67
N LEU A 199 0.56 -13.61 14.55
CA LEU A 199 0.60 -15.07 14.70
C LEU A 199 -0.70 -15.64 15.25
N GLN A 200 -1.34 -14.96 16.21
CA GLN A 200 -2.66 -15.36 16.71
C GLN A 200 -3.72 -15.25 15.61
N SER A 201 -3.73 -14.16 14.85
CA SER A 201 -4.60 -13.97 13.71
C SER A 201 -4.40 -15.07 12.66
N ALA A 202 -3.15 -15.37 12.30
CA ALA A 202 -2.82 -16.42 11.36
C ALA A 202 -3.34 -17.79 11.81
N ALA A 203 -3.16 -18.14 13.08
CA ALA A 203 -3.64 -19.41 13.63
C ALA A 203 -5.18 -19.56 13.55
N ILE A 204 -5.91 -18.46 13.74
CA ILE A 204 -7.37 -18.43 13.54
C ILE A 204 -7.70 -18.65 12.06
N LEU A 205 -7.05 -17.90 11.16
CA LEU A 205 -7.34 -17.93 9.73
C LEU A 205 -6.94 -19.25 9.06
N GLU A 206 -5.83 -19.87 9.46
CA GLU A 206 -5.41 -21.18 8.93
C GLU A 206 -6.45 -22.26 9.26
N ARG A 207 -6.96 -22.28 10.49
CA ARG A 207 -8.04 -23.20 10.87
C ARG A 207 -9.32 -22.94 10.08
N LEU A 208 -9.68 -21.68 9.84
CA LEU A 208 -10.84 -21.32 9.03
C LEU A 208 -10.60 -21.66 7.54
N TYR A 209 -9.38 -21.55 7.06
CA TYR A 209 -9.02 -21.91 5.70
C TYR A 209 -9.30 -23.39 5.39
N GLU A 210 -9.03 -24.28 6.33
CA GLU A 210 -9.33 -25.72 6.17
C GLU A 210 -10.82 -25.98 5.94
N GLN A 211 -11.70 -25.16 6.54
CA GLN A 211 -13.14 -25.29 6.42
C GLN A 211 -13.69 -24.68 5.11
N ASN A 212 -13.17 -23.54 4.70
CA ASN A 212 -13.57 -22.84 3.47
C ASN A 212 -12.38 -22.21 2.74
N PRO A 213 -11.66 -22.97 1.90
CA PRO A 213 -10.51 -22.45 1.15
C PRO A 213 -10.86 -21.46 0.04
N GLN A 214 -12.15 -21.24 -0.25
CA GLN A 214 -12.63 -20.25 -1.23
C GLN A 214 -13.07 -18.92 -0.60
N HIS A 215 -12.88 -18.77 0.73
CA HIS A 215 -13.26 -17.54 1.41
C HIS A 215 -12.28 -16.41 1.11
N PRO A 216 -12.74 -15.25 0.56
CA PRO A 216 -11.83 -14.18 0.12
C PRO A 216 -11.06 -13.56 1.30
N GLY A 217 -11.74 -13.27 2.43
CA GLY A 217 -11.15 -12.65 3.60
C GLY A 217 -10.08 -13.50 4.25
N VAL A 218 -10.23 -14.82 4.29
CA VAL A 218 -9.25 -15.71 4.93
C VAL A 218 -7.90 -15.66 4.21
N SER A 219 -7.87 -15.84 2.88
CA SER A 219 -6.62 -15.77 2.12
C SER A 219 -6.02 -14.37 2.13
N HIS A 220 -6.85 -13.32 2.06
CA HIS A 220 -6.44 -11.93 2.13
C HIS A 220 -5.74 -11.59 3.46
N TYR A 221 -6.41 -11.92 4.57
CA TYR A 221 -5.89 -11.56 5.90
C TYR A 221 -4.72 -12.45 6.33
N LEU A 222 -4.58 -13.67 5.80
CA LEU A 222 -3.36 -14.47 5.93
C LEU A 222 -2.16 -13.79 5.26
N ILE A 223 -2.34 -13.19 4.08
CA ILE A 223 -1.29 -12.41 3.45
C ILE A 223 -0.86 -11.26 4.37
N HIS A 224 -1.81 -10.49 4.90
CA HIS A 224 -1.49 -9.40 5.83
C HIS A 224 -0.83 -9.87 7.13
N ALA A 225 -1.27 -11.01 7.69
CA ALA A 225 -0.68 -11.57 8.90
C ALA A 225 0.79 -11.98 8.70
N TYR A 226 1.15 -12.37 7.49
CA TYR A 226 2.49 -12.84 7.14
C TYR A 226 3.34 -11.83 6.34
N ASP A 227 2.83 -10.62 6.07
CA ASP A 227 3.55 -9.57 5.33
C ASP A 227 4.67 -8.91 6.18
N PHE A 228 5.50 -9.75 6.81
CA PHE A 228 6.65 -9.37 7.62
C PHE A 228 7.81 -10.31 7.31
N ALA A 229 9.03 -9.76 7.20
CA ALA A 229 10.20 -10.52 6.77
C ALA A 229 10.38 -11.89 7.46
N PRO A 230 10.28 -12.02 8.81
CA PRO A 230 10.43 -13.31 9.47
C PRO A 230 9.28 -14.30 9.22
N LEU A 231 8.12 -13.84 8.77
CA LEU A 231 6.90 -14.63 8.62
C LEU A 231 6.52 -14.89 7.16
N ALA A 232 7.10 -14.15 6.22
CA ALA A 232 6.64 -14.08 4.83
C ALA A 232 6.61 -15.45 4.11
N GLN A 233 7.52 -16.35 4.43
CA GLN A 233 7.54 -17.70 3.85
C GLN A 233 6.23 -18.48 4.12
N ASN A 234 5.61 -18.26 5.29
CA ASN A 234 4.34 -18.90 5.66
C ASN A 234 3.17 -18.37 4.80
N GLY A 235 3.29 -17.14 4.29
CA GLY A 235 2.26 -16.50 3.46
C GLY A 235 2.18 -16.99 2.01
N LEU A 236 3.17 -17.74 1.52
CA LEU A 236 3.24 -18.14 0.10
C LEU A 236 2.03 -18.96 -0.37
N ALA A 237 1.48 -19.81 0.48
CA ALA A 237 0.31 -20.63 0.13
C ALA A 237 -0.93 -19.73 -0.10
N ALA A 238 -1.17 -18.76 0.77
CA ALA A 238 -2.27 -17.79 0.63
C ALA A 238 -2.06 -16.88 -0.60
N ALA A 239 -0.83 -16.37 -0.79
CA ALA A 239 -0.48 -15.52 -1.92
C ALA A 239 -0.77 -16.19 -3.28
N ARG A 240 -0.37 -17.46 -3.46
CA ARG A 240 -0.58 -18.21 -4.71
C ARG A 240 -2.05 -18.48 -5.06
N ARG A 241 -2.98 -18.29 -4.12
CA ARG A 241 -4.40 -18.67 -4.27
C ARG A 241 -5.34 -17.47 -4.36
N TYR A 242 -5.03 -16.37 -3.66
CA TYR A 242 -6.01 -15.30 -3.45
C TYR A 242 -6.48 -14.65 -4.76
N ALA A 243 -5.59 -14.38 -5.70
CA ALA A 243 -5.97 -13.83 -7.00
C ALA A 243 -6.97 -14.71 -7.78
N ASN A 244 -6.96 -16.03 -7.57
CA ASN A 244 -7.89 -16.96 -8.21
C ASN A 244 -9.23 -17.08 -7.46
N ILE A 245 -9.27 -16.69 -6.18
CA ILE A 245 -10.49 -16.68 -5.36
C ILE A 245 -11.36 -15.49 -5.76
N ALA A 246 -10.78 -14.29 -5.86
CA ALA A 246 -11.49 -13.05 -6.19
C ALA A 246 -10.87 -12.32 -7.41
N PRO A 247 -10.79 -12.96 -8.60
CA PRO A 247 -10.09 -12.42 -9.77
C PRO A 247 -10.71 -11.16 -10.36
N ALA A 248 -11.95 -10.82 -10.03
CA ALA A 248 -12.60 -9.59 -10.44
C ALA A 248 -12.09 -8.35 -9.70
N VAL A 249 -11.41 -8.53 -8.56
CA VAL A 249 -11.02 -7.45 -7.67
C VAL A 249 -9.55 -7.07 -7.89
N PRO A 250 -9.24 -5.81 -8.24
CA PRO A 250 -7.86 -5.37 -8.45
C PRO A 250 -6.97 -5.60 -7.24
N HIS A 251 -7.50 -5.34 -6.02
CA HIS A 251 -6.77 -5.55 -4.77
C HIS A 251 -6.42 -7.03 -4.55
N ALA A 252 -7.33 -7.96 -4.84
CA ALA A 252 -7.06 -9.39 -4.71
C ALA A 252 -5.94 -9.88 -5.66
N ARG A 253 -5.84 -9.27 -6.85
CA ARG A 253 -4.75 -9.55 -7.79
C ARG A 253 -3.41 -8.95 -7.35
N HIS A 254 -3.44 -7.81 -6.67
CA HIS A 254 -2.25 -7.13 -6.14
C HIS A 254 -1.68 -7.81 -4.89
N MET A 255 -2.53 -8.24 -3.96
CA MET A 255 -2.14 -8.70 -2.63
C MET A 255 -1.07 -9.81 -2.58
N PRO A 256 -1.02 -10.79 -3.51
CA PRO A 256 0.07 -11.76 -3.53
C PRO A 256 1.46 -11.13 -3.57
N SER A 257 1.60 -9.95 -4.19
CA SER A 257 2.88 -9.26 -4.34
C SER A 257 3.49 -8.79 -3.01
N HIS A 258 2.69 -8.61 -1.97
CA HIS A 258 3.19 -8.33 -0.62
C HIS A 258 4.12 -9.44 -0.14
N ILE A 259 3.69 -10.69 -0.29
CA ILE A 259 4.50 -11.85 0.09
C ILE A 259 5.64 -12.09 -0.91
N TYR A 260 5.39 -11.94 -2.22
CA TYR A 260 6.42 -12.12 -3.24
C TYR A 260 7.58 -11.14 -3.08
N SER A 261 7.30 -9.88 -2.75
CA SER A 261 8.34 -8.88 -2.48
C SER A 261 9.14 -9.22 -1.22
N MET A 262 8.48 -9.65 -0.15
CA MET A 262 9.15 -10.06 1.09
C MET A 262 9.98 -11.33 0.94
N THR A 263 9.69 -12.17 -0.05
CA THR A 263 10.38 -13.45 -0.30
C THR A 263 11.31 -13.41 -1.51
N GLY A 264 11.41 -12.26 -2.20
CA GLY A 264 12.30 -12.08 -3.36
C GLY A 264 11.81 -12.75 -4.65
N PHE A 265 10.51 -13.09 -4.76
CA PHE A 265 9.89 -13.63 -5.97
C PHE A 265 9.44 -12.48 -6.90
N TRP A 266 10.42 -11.74 -7.45
CA TRP A 266 10.17 -10.50 -8.18
C TRP A 266 9.34 -10.69 -9.45
N GLN A 267 9.55 -11.79 -10.19
CA GLN A 267 8.77 -12.07 -11.40
C GLN A 267 7.29 -12.32 -11.07
N ASP A 268 7.01 -13.04 -9.96
CA ASP A 268 5.64 -13.27 -9.50
C ASP A 268 4.99 -11.96 -9.03
N SER A 269 5.76 -11.08 -8.38
CA SER A 269 5.30 -9.72 -8.01
C SER A 269 4.94 -8.89 -9.25
N ILE A 270 5.74 -8.96 -10.32
CA ILE A 270 5.45 -8.29 -11.60
C ILE A 270 4.14 -8.79 -12.20
N VAL A 271 3.91 -10.10 -12.24
CA VAL A 271 2.68 -10.69 -12.78
C VAL A 271 1.47 -10.29 -11.95
N SER A 272 1.57 -10.37 -10.63
CA SER A 272 0.51 -10.01 -9.69
C SER A 272 0.06 -8.55 -9.89
N ASN A 273 0.98 -7.61 -9.81
CA ASN A 273 0.67 -6.18 -9.95
C ASN A 273 0.27 -5.79 -11.38
N GLY A 274 0.89 -6.37 -12.38
CA GLY A 274 0.51 -6.17 -13.78
C GLY A 274 -0.95 -6.53 -14.00
N SER A 275 -1.40 -7.69 -13.51
CA SER A 275 -2.78 -8.13 -13.62
C SER A 275 -3.78 -7.24 -12.86
N ALA A 276 -3.37 -6.63 -11.74
CA ALA A 276 -4.20 -5.66 -11.01
C ALA A 276 -4.40 -4.37 -11.82
N LEU A 277 -3.33 -3.90 -12.47
CA LEU A 277 -3.36 -2.68 -13.30
C LEU A 277 -4.13 -2.86 -14.63
N GLU A 278 -4.33 -4.09 -15.11
CA GLU A 278 -5.23 -4.38 -16.23
C GLU A 278 -6.68 -4.01 -15.90
N ILE A 279 -7.11 -4.24 -14.65
CA ILE A 279 -8.46 -3.89 -14.18
C ILE A 279 -8.52 -2.43 -13.73
N GLN A 280 -7.51 -1.97 -12.99
CA GLN A 280 -7.48 -0.64 -12.40
C GLN A 280 -6.16 0.07 -12.74
N PRO A 281 -6.07 0.77 -13.88
CA PRO A 281 -4.84 1.46 -14.31
C PRO A 281 -4.34 2.57 -13.38
N ASP A 282 -5.23 3.17 -12.57
CA ASP A 282 -4.95 4.21 -11.58
C ASP A 282 -4.68 3.65 -10.17
N TYR A 283 -4.30 2.36 -10.07
CA TYR A 283 -3.96 1.74 -8.78
C TYR A 283 -2.48 1.99 -8.44
N TYR A 284 -2.17 3.20 -7.96
CA TYR A 284 -0.79 3.66 -7.70
C TYR A 284 -0.03 2.77 -6.73
N HIS A 285 -0.69 2.17 -5.73
CA HIS A 285 -0.06 1.26 -4.79
C HIS A 285 0.50 0.01 -5.50
N ALA A 286 -0.28 -0.60 -6.38
CA ALA A 286 0.19 -1.71 -7.22
C ALA A 286 1.29 -1.27 -8.19
N SER A 287 1.23 -0.02 -8.69
CA SER A 287 2.28 0.53 -9.55
C SER A 287 3.63 0.65 -8.83
N ASP A 288 3.65 1.09 -7.54
CA ASP A 288 4.89 1.17 -6.74
C ASP A 288 5.53 -0.22 -6.57
N PHE A 289 4.72 -1.25 -6.23
CA PHE A 289 5.20 -2.64 -6.15
C PHE A 289 5.75 -3.14 -7.48
N LEU A 290 5.08 -2.83 -8.59
CA LEU A 290 5.51 -3.23 -9.92
C LEU A 290 6.83 -2.56 -10.31
N VAL A 291 6.97 -1.26 -10.06
CA VAL A 291 8.22 -0.52 -10.28
C VAL A 291 9.35 -1.12 -9.47
N TYR A 292 9.12 -1.37 -8.18
CA TYR A 292 10.13 -1.95 -7.31
C TYR A 292 10.58 -3.34 -7.79
N ALA A 293 9.65 -4.22 -8.13
CA ALA A 293 9.98 -5.56 -8.63
C ALA A 293 10.75 -5.51 -9.97
N CYS A 294 10.38 -4.61 -10.89
CA CYS A 294 11.11 -4.39 -12.12
C CYS A 294 12.56 -3.94 -11.85
N LEU A 295 12.77 -3.03 -10.90
CA LEU A 295 14.11 -2.53 -10.54
C LEU A 295 14.98 -3.62 -9.93
N GLN A 296 14.40 -4.57 -9.17
CA GLN A 296 15.16 -5.72 -8.65
C GLN A 296 15.63 -6.68 -9.75
N LEU A 297 14.94 -6.73 -10.88
CA LEU A 297 15.33 -7.52 -12.06
C LEU A 297 16.15 -6.72 -13.09
N ALA A 298 16.59 -5.51 -12.76
CA ALA A 298 17.24 -4.57 -13.69
C ALA A 298 16.40 -4.26 -14.95
N GLN A 299 15.07 -4.33 -14.84
CA GLN A 299 14.12 -3.91 -15.88
C GLN A 299 13.82 -2.41 -15.78
N ASP A 300 14.84 -1.58 -15.97
CA ASP A 300 14.78 -0.13 -15.73
C ASP A 300 13.92 0.61 -16.76
N ALA A 301 13.97 0.20 -18.03
CA ALA A 301 13.14 0.80 -19.08
C ALA A 301 11.66 0.53 -18.81
N LYS A 302 11.32 -0.69 -18.42
CA LYS A 302 9.97 -1.06 -18.02
C LYS A 302 9.52 -0.30 -16.78
N ALA A 303 10.36 -0.21 -15.75
CA ALA A 303 10.07 0.56 -14.54
C ALA A 303 9.78 2.03 -14.86
N ARG A 304 10.59 2.67 -15.71
CA ARG A 304 10.38 4.05 -16.16
C ARG A 304 9.05 4.23 -16.87
N SER A 305 8.72 3.35 -17.82
CA SER A 305 7.44 3.39 -18.54
C SER A 305 6.23 3.30 -17.61
N ILE A 306 6.31 2.45 -16.56
CA ILE A 306 5.26 2.33 -15.55
C ILE A 306 5.12 3.64 -14.76
N ILE A 307 6.23 4.26 -14.33
CA ILE A 307 6.22 5.54 -13.61
C ILE A 307 5.56 6.62 -14.46
N GLU A 308 6.00 6.80 -15.72
CA GLU A 308 5.48 7.79 -16.64
C GLU A 308 3.97 7.60 -16.86
N LYS A 309 3.55 6.37 -17.14
CA LYS A 309 2.14 6.02 -17.29
C LYS A 309 1.33 6.30 -16.02
N SER A 310 1.82 5.87 -14.86
CA SER A 310 1.11 6.06 -13.59
C SER A 310 0.96 7.54 -13.23
N LEU A 311 2.02 8.34 -13.39
CA LEU A 311 1.99 9.76 -13.07
C LEU A 311 1.16 10.59 -14.05
N SER A 312 1.02 10.15 -15.31
CA SER A 312 0.18 10.78 -16.33
C SER A 312 -1.28 10.30 -16.31
N THR A 313 -1.59 9.22 -15.61
CA THR A 313 -2.97 8.71 -15.51
C THR A 313 -3.80 9.66 -14.63
N PRO A 314 -4.91 10.22 -15.15
CA PRO A 314 -5.77 11.08 -14.35
C PRO A 314 -6.40 10.31 -13.18
N ASP A 315 -6.51 10.97 -12.05
CA ASP A 315 -7.28 10.44 -10.93
C ASP A 315 -8.76 10.34 -11.35
N ARG A 316 -9.36 9.17 -11.19
CA ARG A 316 -10.80 9.01 -11.38
C ARG A 316 -11.50 9.72 -10.23
N GLY A 317 -12.26 10.78 -10.49
CA GLY A 317 -12.93 11.59 -9.48
C GLY A 317 -13.97 10.85 -8.61
N ASP A 318 -14.23 9.58 -8.88
CA ASP A 318 -15.14 8.70 -8.13
C ASP A 318 -14.50 8.02 -6.91
N ARG A 319 -13.19 8.19 -6.70
CA ARG A 319 -12.44 7.59 -5.59
C ARG A 319 -11.70 8.64 -4.78
N PRO A 320 -11.71 8.52 -3.44
CA PRO A 320 -10.91 9.40 -2.61
C PRO A 320 -9.41 9.14 -2.85
N ILE A 321 -8.66 10.19 -3.11
CA ILE A 321 -7.20 10.14 -3.17
C ILE A 321 -6.68 10.11 -1.72
N THR A 322 -6.17 8.97 -1.31
CA THR A 322 -5.68 8.72 0.04
C THR A 322 -4.19 9.02 0.16
N PHE A 323 -3.67 9.03 1.39
CA PHE A 323 -2.22 9.15 1.60
C PHE A 323 -1.43 8.01 0.96
N VAL A 324 -2.01 6.81 0.81
CA VAL A 324 -1.40 5.66 0.12
C VAL A 324 -1.06 6.00 -1.33
N ASN A 325 -1.98 6.70 -2.03
CA ASN A 325 -1.76 7.15 -3.40
C ASN A 325 -0.59 8.14 -3.50
N PHE A 326 -0.54 9.12 -2.58
CA PHE A 326 0.55 10.11 -2.56
C PHE A 326 1.88 9.47 -2.18
N THR A 327 1.88 8.53 -1.22
CA THR A 327 3.08 7.78 -0.83
C THR A 327 3.64 6.98 -2.00
N ALA A 328 2.79 6.26 -2.75
CA ALA A 328 3.21 5.51 -3.93
C ALA A 328 3.75 6.43 -5.05
N ARG A 329 3.08 7.56 -5.31
CA ARG A 329 3.52 8.56 -6.30
C ARG A 329 4.86 9.20 -5.93
N ALA A 330 5.14 9.38 -4.65
CA ALA A 330 6.45 9.86 -4.16
C ALA A 330 7.52 8.75 -4.24
N ALA A 331 7.16 7.52 -3.88
CA ALA A 331 8.07 6.39 -3.80
C ALA A 331 8.58 5.95 -5.18
N MET A 332 7.73 5.85 -6.20
CA MET A 332 8.11 5.34 -7.51
C MET A 332 9.32 6.07 -8.14
N PRO A 333 9.32 7.42 -8.32
CA PRO A 333 10.49 8.10 -8.88
C PRO A 333 11.70 8.06 -7.94
N ALA A 334 11.49 8.08 -6.61
CA ALA A 334 12.56 7.97 -5.64
C ALA A 334 13.25 6.58 -5.71
N ARG A 335 12.48 5.48 -5.74
CA ARG A 335 13.01 4.13 -5.93
C ARG A 335 13.80 4.01 -7.23
N TYR A 336 13.28 4.58 -8.32
CA TYR A 336 13.91 4.49 -9.63
C TYR A 336 15.35 4.98 -9.61
N VAL A 337 15.61 6.11 -8.98
CA VAL A 337 16.97 6.67 -8.89
C VAL A 337 17.82 5.97 -7.82
N LEU A 338 17.25 5.66 -6.65
CA LEU A 338 17.98 5.04 -5.54
C LEU A 338 18.41 3.61 -5.86
N GLU A 339 17.51 2.78 -6.39
CA GLU A 339 17.81 1.38 -6.74
C GLU A 339 18.84 1.26 -7.88
N ARG A 340 18.96 2.28 -8.70
CA ARG A 340 19.99 2.36 -9.77
C ARG A 340 21.29 2.98 -9.28
N GLY A 341 21.35 3.50 -8.06
CA GLY A 341 22.53 4.25 -7.58
C GLY A 341 22.75 5.57 -8.32
N ASP A 342 21.71 6.10 -8.95
CA ASP A 342 21.75 7.37 -9.69
C ASP A 342 21.62 8.55 -8.72
N TRP A 343 22.73 8.85 -8.02
CA TRP A 343 22.74 9.88 -6.96
C TRP A 343 22.53 11.28 -7.53
N ALA A 344 23.03 11.56 -8.71
CA ALA A 344 22.81 12.84 -9.39
C ALA A 344 21.33 12.98 -9.80
N GLY A 345 20.74 11.93 -10.34
CA GLY A 345 19.31 11.88 -10.62
C GLY A 345 18.45 12.03 -9.36
N ALA A 346 18.88 11.43 -8.24
CA ALA A 346 18.19 11.58 -6.95
C ALA A 346 18.23 13.04 -6.45
N ALA A 347 19.37 13.70 -6.51
CA ALA A 347 19.54 15.11 -6.18
C ALA A 347 18.66 16.03 -7.05
N ALA A 348 18.47 15.67 -8.31
CA ALA A 348 17.71 16.43 -9.31
C ALA A 348 16.18 16.18 -9.26
N LEU A 349 15.68 15.26 -8.45
CA LEU A 349 14.24 15.05 -8.32
C LEU A 349 13.51 16.35 -7.97
N PRO A 350 12.37 16.68 -8.60
CA PRO A 350 11.59 17.85 -8.21
C PRO A 350 11.08 17.68 -6.76
N PRO A 351 11.17 18.73 -5.92
CA PRO A 351 10.66 18.66 -4.55
C PRO A 351 9.13 18.54 -4.55
N MET A 352 8.60 17.66 -3.70
CA MET A 352 7.18 17.50 -3.49
C MET A 352 6.71 18.37 -2.32
N ALA A 353 5.47 18.88 -2.43
CA ALA A 353 4.75 19.59 -1.39
C ALA A 353 3.26 19.22 -1.50
N THR A 354 2.85 18.22 -0.75
CA THR A 354 1.48 17.70 -0.74
C THR A 354 0.81 17.97 0.61
N LYS A 355 -0.44 17.56 0.77
CA LYS A 355 -1.10 17.57 2.08
C LYS A 355 -0.67 16.39 2.99
N TYR A 356 0.26 15.56 2.54
CA TYR A 356 0.72 14.38 3.26
C TYR A 356 2.22 14.45 3.54
N PRO A 357 2.62 14.98 4.72
CA PRO A 357 4.03 15.16 5.08
C PRO A 357 4.89 13.90 4.97
N GLN A 358 4.31 12.72 5.21
CA GLN A 358 5.01 11.44 5.09
C GLN A 358 5.39 11.10 3.63
N ALA A 359 4.58 11.49 2.64
CA ALA A 359 4.91 11.31 1.23
C ALA A 359 6.01 12.30 0.80
N ASP A 360 5.90 13.54 1.25
CA ASP A 360 6.90 14.58 0.97
C ASP A 360 8.27 14.21 1.59
N SER A 361 8.28 13.59 2.79
CA SER A 361 9.49 13.13 3.46
C SER A 361 10.24 12.05 2.66
N LEU A 362 9.52 11.14 1.98
CA LEU A 362 10.15 10.14 1.09
C LEU A 362 10.90 10.80 -0.08
N ASN A 363 10.27 11.78 -0.72
CA ASN A 363 10.91 12.53 -1.82
C ASN A 363 12.13 13.30 -1.32
N ARG A 364 12.01 14.01 -0.19
CA ARG A 364 13.11 14.76 0.44
C ARG A 364 14.26 13.85 0.86
N PHE A 365 13.97 12.65 1.36
CA PHE A 365 14.98 11.67 1.70
C PHE A 365 15.81 11.25 0.47
N ALA A 366 15.17 10.91 -0.63
CA ALA A 366 15.88 10.54 -1.86
C ALA A 366 16.76 11.68 -2.36
N ARG A 367 16.24 12.92 -2.36
CA ARG A 367 16.97 14.13 -2.75
C ARG A 367 18.18 14.38 -1.84
N GLY A 368 17.97 14.37 -0.52
CA GLY A 368 19.03 14.62 0.45
C GLY A 368 20.15 13.58 0.40
N LEU A 369 19.79 12.30 0.21
CA LEU A 369 20.75 11.22 0.03
C LEU A 369 21.53 11.39 -1.29
N GLY A 370 20.82 11.74 -2.38
CA GLY A 370 21.43 12.02 -3.68
C GLY A 370 22.42 13.20 -3.61
N MET A 371 22.03 14.31 -2.99
CA MET A 371 22.85 15.50 -2.79
C MET A 371 24.11 15.20 -1.97
N ALA A 372 23.95 14.49 -0.82
CA ALA A 372 25.08 14.12 0.03
C ALA A 372 26.11 13.25 -0.72
N ARG A 373 25.63 12.29 -1.51
CA ARG A 373 26.48 11.35 -2.27
C ARG A 373 27.04 11.94 -3.57
N SER A 374 26.48 13.05 -4.05
CA SER A 374 26.98 13.79 -5.23
C SER A 374 27.84 15.01 -4.86
N GLY A 375 28.06 15.28 -3.56
CA GLY A 375 28.92 16.36 -3.08
C GLY A 375 28.21 17.68 -2.81
N ASP A 376 26.90 17.82 -3.03
CA ASP A 376 26.11 19.01 -2.63
C ASP A 376 25.71 18.91 -1.16
N LEU A 377 26.68 19.13 -0.26
CA LEU A 377 26.46 19.03 1.17
C LEU A 377 25.54 20.15 1.71
N ALA A 378 25.53 21.30 1.08
CA ALA A 378 24.67 22.40 1.47
C ALA A 378 23.19 22.08 1.14
N GLY A 379 22.94 21.55 -0.06
CA GLY A 379 21.62 21.07 -0.45
C GLY A 379 21.13 19.92 0.45
N ALA A 380 22.00 18.94 0.75
CA ALA A 380 21.68 17.84 1.65
C ALA A 380 21.26 18.31 3.05
N LYS A 381 21.97 19.29 3.63
CA LYS A 381 21.61 19.92 4.91
C LYS A 381 20.27 20.65 4.83
N GLY A 382 19.98 21.27 3.68
CA GLY A 382 18.67 21.89 3.42
C GLY A 382 17.52 20.88 3.41
N GLU A 383 17.71 19.70 2.82
CA GLU A 383 16.70 18.62 2.84
C GLU A 383 16.51 18.06 4.26
N ILE A 384 17.55 17.96 5.09
CA ILE A 384 17.43 17.57 6.52
C ILE A 384 16.53 18.55 7.26
N GLU A 385 16.72 19.87 7.12
CA GLU A 385 15.85 20.88 7.77
C GLU A 385 14.41 20.84 7.23
N ALA A 386 14.23 20.57 5.94
CA ALA A 386 12.89 20.39 5.37
C ALA A 386 12.18 19.16 5.98
N ILE A 387 12.87 18.00 6.09
CA ILE A 387 12.31 16.79 6.73
C ILE A 387 12.01 17.04 8.21
N LYS A 388 12.86 17.80 8.92
CA LYS A 388 12.63 18.16 10.32
C LYS A 388 11.32 18.97 10.49
N THR A 389 11.02 19.86 9.57
CA THR A 389 9.76 20.61 9.55
C THR A 389 8.56 19.68 9.32
N LEU A 390 8.66 18.75 8.35
CA LEU A 390 7.62 17.75 8.09
C LEU A 390 7.40 16.85 9.31
N ARG A 391 8.47 16.43 9.97
CA ARG A 391 8.43 15.64 11.20
C ARG A 391 7.65 16.36 12.31
N ALA A 392 7.93 17.64 12.56
CA ALA A 392 7.20 18.44 13.54
C ALA A 392 5.70 18.50 13.26
N THR A 393 5.31 18.60 11.97
CA THR A 393 3.91 18.56 11.54
C THR A 393 3.28 17.19 11.87
N LEU A 394 4.00 16.09 11.62
CA LEU A 394 3.54 14.73 11.92
C LEU A 394 3.39 14.50 13.44
N GLU A 395 4.32 15.02 14.26
CA GLU A 395 4.24 14.97 15.72
C GLU A 395 3.01 15.73 16.25
N THR A 396 2.78 16.92 15.76
CA THR A 396 1.59 17.73 16.10
C THR A 396 0.28 16.99 15.73
N ALA A 397 0.28 16.24 14.63
CA ALA A 397 -0.85 15.44 14.20
C ALA A 397 -0.91 14.05 14.88
N SER A 398 -0.09 13.79 15.90
CA SER A 398 0.01 12.49 16.61
C SER A 398 0.33 11.30 15.70
N GLN A 399 1.01 11.53 14.57
CA GLN A 399 1.43 10.51 13.63
C GLN A 399 2.85 10.00 13.94
N SER A 400 3.05 9.47 15.14
CA SER A 400 4.37 9.11 15.70
C SER A 400 5.15 8.11 14.84
N TYR A 401 4.48 7.15 14.20
CA TYR A 401 5.12 6.22 13.28
C TYR A 401 5.85 6.96 12.15
N TRP A 402 5.16 7.87 11.46
CA TRP A 402 5.73 8.61 10.33
C TRP A 402 6.77 9.65 10.78
N ALA A 403 6.59 10.26 11.95
CA ALA A 403 7.59 11.13 12.56
C ALA A 403 8.90 10.38 12.85
N ASN A 404 8.82 9.13 13.34
CA ASN A 404 9.99 8.27 13.54
C ASN A 404 10.67 7.92 12.20
N ARG A 405 9.90 7.64 11.14
CA ARG A 405 10.48 7.43 9.79
C ARG A 405 11.25 8.65 9.30
N SER A 406 10.70 9.85 9.50
CA SER A 406 11.38 11.10 9.15
C SER A 406 12.70 11.29 9.92
N GLU A 407 12.73 10.94 11.21
CA GLU A 407 13.96 10.97 12.03
C GLU A 407 15.05 10.03 11.48
N GLU A 408 14.68 8.83 11.09
CA GLU A 408 15.60 7.85 10.49
C GLU A 408 16.18 8.34 9.17
N GLN A 409 15.34 8.92 8.32
CA GLN A 409 15.74 9.52 7.05
C GLN A 409 16.73 10.66 7.25
N MET A 410 16.48 11.57 8.21
CA MET A 410 17.40 12.65 8.55
C MET A 410 18.76 12.11 9.01
N ARG A 411 18.78 11.09 9.90
CA ARG A 411 20.03 10.47 10.37
C ARG A 411 20.81 9.82 9.25
N ALA A 412 20.14 9.15 8.31
CA ALA A 412 20.80 8.52 7.17
C ALA A 412 21.43 9.55 6.23
N ILE A 413 20.74 10.68 5.94
CA ILE A 413 21.34 11.77 5.16
C ILE A 413 22.52 12.37 5.93
N SER A 414 22.37 12.65 7.23
CA SER A 414 23.42 13.20 8.10
C SER A 414 24.66 12.30 8.14
N ALA A 415 24.48 10.98 8.07
CA ALA A 415 25.59 10.05 8.00
C ALA A 415 26.44 10.24 6.74
N TRP A 416 25.82 10.35 5.58
CA TRP A 416 26.53 10.58 4.32
C TRP A 416 27.14 11.98 4.23
N VAL A 417 26.51 13.00 4.85
CA VAL A 417 27.10 14.36 4.97
C VAL A 417 28.36 14.29 5.84
N ALA A 418 28.30 13.70 7.03
CA ALA A 418 29.45 13.56 7.92
C ALA A 418 30.59 12.75 7.26
N PHE A 419 30.26 11.68 6.52
CA PHE A 419 31.25 10.90 5.77
C PHE A 419 31.98 11.76 4.72
N ALA A 420 31.23 12.56 3.97
CA ALA A 420 31.80 13.45 2.95
C ALA A 420 32.64 14.60 3.55
N GLU A 421 32.36 14.99 4.80
CA GLU A 421 33.14 15.96 5.59
C GLU A 421 34.37 15.33 6.25
N GLY A 422 34.59 14.00 6.10
CA GLY A 422 35.71 13.27 6.68
C GLY A 422 35.48 12.79 8.13
N GLU A 423 34.29 13.00 8.67
CA GLU A 423 33.92 12.62 10.04
C GLU A 423 33.40 11.16 10.10
N HIS A 424 34.26 10.20 9.75
CA HIS A 424 33.87 8.81 9.51
C HIS A 424 33.22 8.13 10.72
N ASP A 425 33.73 8.34 11.94
CA ASP A 425 33.18 7.76 13.16
C ASP A 425 31.76 8.29 13.45
N GLN A 426 31.55 9.60 13.24
CA GLN A 426 30.26 10.23 13.41
C GLN A 426 29.25 9.74 12.33
N ALA A 427 29.73 9.57 11.11
CA ALA A 427 28.94 9.00 10.01
C ALA A 427 28.40 7.60 10.35
N LEU A 428 29.28 6.71 10.79
CA LEU A 428 28.90 5.34 11.20
C LEU A 428 27.94 5.36 12.40
N LYS A 429 28.17 6.24 13.39
CA LYS A 429 27.27 6.39 14.53
C LYS A 429 25.85 6.81 14.11
N PHE A 430 25.73 7.78 13.22
CA PHE A 430 24.43 8.21 12.70
C PHE A 430 23.72 7.10 11.93
N MET A 431 24.45 6.41 11.04
CA MET A 431 23.84 5.37 10.21
C MET A 431 23.44 4.12 11.01
N ARG A 432 24.28 3.68 11.97
CA ARG A 432 23.89 2.58 12.89
C ARG A 432 22.64 2.93 13.67
N ALA A 433 22.58 4.13 14.25
CA ALA A 433 21.40 4.57 14.98
C ALA A 433 20.14 4.64 14.10
N ALA A 434 20.26 4.98 12.81
CA ALA A 434 19.16 4.97 11.87
C ALA A 434 18.71 3.53 11.55
N ALA A 435 19.65 2.63 11.23
CA ALA A 435 19.36 1.24 10.90
C ALA A 435 18.74 0.47 12.08
N ASP A 436 19.29 0.63 13.30
CA ASP A 436 18.77 -0.04 14.50
C ASP A 436 17.35 0.42 14.86
N ARG A 437 17.04 1.71 14.64
CA ARG A 437 15.66 2.23 14.82
C ARG A 437 14.70 1.66 13.78
N GLU A 438 15.12 1.58 12.52
CA GLU A 438 14.31 1.00 11.44
C GLU A 438 13.98 -0.47 11.74
N ASP A 439 14.97 -1.25 12.17
CA ASP A 439 14.80 -2.67 12.49
C ASP A 439 13.93 -2.91 13.72
N GLY A 440 13.85 -1.93 14.63
CA GLY A 440 12.98 -1.98 15.82
C GLY A 440 11.50 -1.70 15.54
N THR A 441 11.08 -1.56 14.27
CA THR A 441 9.68 -1.30 13.92
C THR A 441 9.28 -2.05 12.65
N ILE A 442 8.02 -2.52 12.63
CA ILE A 442 7.46 -3.16 11.44
C ILE A 442 7.18 -2.12 10.34
N LYS A 443 7.21 -2.55 9.07
CA LYS A 443 6.82 -1.68 7.95
C LYS A 443 5.33 -1.36 8.01
N HIS A 444 4.95 -0.23 7.44
CA HIS A 444 3.53 0.11 7.29
C HIS A 444 2.97 -0.55 6.03
N VAL A 445 1.77 -1.11 6.13
CA VAL A 445 1.10 -1.82 5.02
C VAL A 445 0.84 -0.94 3.78
N ALA A 446 0.82 0.39 3.95
CA ALA A 446 0.68 1.36 2.84
C ALA A 446 1.95 1.48 1.97
N MET A 447 3.05 0.87 2.39
CA MET A 447 4.31 0.88 1.65
C MET A 447 4.61 -0.53 1.14
N GLU A 448 5.20 -0.59 -0.05
CA GLU A 448 5.72 -1.85 -0.59
C GLU A 448 6.76 -2.43 0.36
N ASN A 449 7.85 -1.70 0.58
CA ASN A 449 8.91 -2.00 1.52
C ASN A 449 9.52 -0.67 1.98
N ARG A 450 10.57 -0.71 2.80
CA ARG A 450 11.37 0.51 3.05
C ARG A 450 11.79 1.11 1.70
N LEU A 451 11.77 2.43 1.58
CA LEU A 451 12.17 3.08 0.32
C LEU A 451 13.60 2.68 -0.06
N TYR A 452 14.47 2.62 0.94
CA TYR A 452 15.80 2.03 0.89
C TYR A 452 16.11 1.47 2.28
N PRO A 453 16.42 0.17 2.45
CA PRO A 453 16.73 -0.40 3.76
C PRO A 453 17.95 0.29 4.39
N LEU A 454 17.80 0.85 5.58
CA LEU A 454 18.88 1.63 6.20
C LEU A 454 20.06 0.76 6.63
N ARG A 455 19.83 -0.52 6.90
CA ARG A 455 20.93 -1.47 7.17
C ARG A 455 21.74 -1.74 5.89
N GLU A 456 21.12 -1.72 4.72
CA GLU A 456 21.84 -1.78 3.43
C GLU A 456 22.66 -0.51 3.20
N LEU A 457 22.12 0.68 3.53
CA LEU A 457 22.88 1.93 3.50
C LEU A 457 24.04 1.95 4.51
N LEU A 458 23.90 1.32 5.68
CA LEU A 458 24.99 1.13 6.64
C LEU A 458 26.10 0.26 6.03
N ALA A 459 25.72 -0.83 5.39
CA ALA A 459 26.70 -1.71 4.74
C ALA A 459 27.44 -0.99 3.59
N GLU A 460 26.73 -0.17 2.79
CA GLU A 460 27.37 0.67 1.77
C GLU A 460 28.33 1.69 2.36
N LEU A 461 27.97 2.31 3.50
CA LEU A 461 28.82 3.27 4.19
C LEU A 461 30.09 2.61 4.74
N LEU A 462 29.97 1.39 5.30
CA LEU A 462 31.11 0.58 5.77
C LEU A 462 32.05 0.21 4.61
N LEU A 463 31.51 -0.17 3.44
CA LEU A 463 32.33 -0.40 2.24
C LEU A 463 33.09 0.86 1.83
N ALA A 464 32.42 2.01 1.80
CA ALA A 464 33.04 3.29 1.46
C ALA A 464 34.12 3.70 2.48
N ALA A 465 33.96 3.31 3.74
CA ALA A 465 34.94 3.53 4.83
C ALA A 465 36.09 2.50 4.82
N GLY A 466 36.17 1.58 3.85
CA GLY A 466 37.21 0.57 3.77
C GLY A 466 37.06 -0.56 4.80
N GLN A 467 35.86 -0.85 5.27
CA GLN A 467 35.54 -1.90 6.24
C GLN A 467 34.72 -3.05 5.60
N PRO A 468 35.27 -3.78 4.60
CA PRO A 468 34.48 -4.74 3.82
C PRO A 468 33.99 -5.94 4.62
N ALA A 469 34.73 -6.40 5.62
CA ALA A 469 34.33 -7.52 6.47
C ALA A 469 33.10 -7.19 7.34
N ASP A 470 32.99 -5.95 7.84
CA ASP A 470 31.83 -5.52 8.60
C ASP A 470 30.65 -5.19 7.66
N ALA A 471 30.92 -4.60 6.49
CA ALA A 471 29.92 -4.40 5.46
C ALA A 471 29.26 -5.72 5.04
N LEU A 472 30.03 -6.80 4.87
CA LEU A 472 29.53 -8.11 4.53
C LEU A 472 28.49 -8.62 5.54
N LYS A 473 28.78 -8.48 6.85
CA LYS A 473 27.85 -8.88 7.92
C LYS A 473 26.52 -8.12 7.83
N GLU A 474 26.58 -6.81 7.60
CA GLU A 474 25.38 -5.97 7.51
C GLU A 474 24.57 -6.28 6.23
N PHE A 475 25.23 -6.52 5.09
CA PHE A 475 24.54 -6.96 3.85
C PHE A 475 23.89 -8.34 4.02
N GLU A 476 24.56 -9.30 4.67
CA GLU A 476 23.97 -10.62 4.96
C GLU A 476 22.76 -10.53 5.92
N ALA A 477 22.79 -9.60 6.87
CA ALA A 477 21.67 -9.34 7.75
C ALA A 477 20.47 -8.78 6.97
N THR A 478 20.73 -7.84 6.04
CA THR A 478 19.65 -7.28 5.21
C THR A 478 19.12 -8.28 4.18
N ASP A 479 19.95 -9.18 3.61
CA ASP A 479 19.49 -10.21 2.66
C ASP A 479 18.55 -11.23 3.32
N LYS A 480 18.71 -11.51 4.60
CA LYS A 480 17.75 -12.34 5.37
C LYS A 480 16.38 -11.67 5.50
N ALA A 481 16.35 -10.34 5.66
CA ALA A 481 15.12 -9.58 5.83
C ALA A 481 14.48 -9.20 4.48
N ASN A 482 15.28 -9.02 3.45
CA ASN A 482 14.88 -8.57 2.11
C ASN A 482 15.63 -9.40 1.04
N PRO A 483 15.29 -10.67 0.86
CA PRO A 483 16.06 -11.58 0.03
C PRO A 483 16.02 -11.22 -1.45
N ASN A 484 17.08 -11.57 -2.15
CA ASN A 484 17.22 -11.39 -3.59
C ASN A 484 17.09 -9.94 -4.08
N ARG A 485 17.40 -8.94 -3.23
CA ARG A 485 17.48 -7.57 -3.73
C ARG A 485 18.71 -7.39 -4.60
N TYR A 486 18.57 -6.67 -5.72
CA TYR A 486 19.67 -6.37 -6.65
C TYR A 486 20.88 -5.75 -5.92
N ARG A 487 20.63 -4.68 -5.16
CA ARG A 487 21.69 -3.97 -4.43
C ARG A 487 22.23 -4.78 -3.25
N GLY A 488 21.40 -5.57 -2.58
CA GLY A 488 21.83 -6.49 -1.54
C GLY A 488 22.82 -7.54 -2.07
N LEU A 489 22.47 -8.23 -3.16
CA LEU A 489 23.35 -9.22 -3.81
C LEU A 489 24.65 -8.60 -4.30
N LEU A 490 24.59 -7.44 -4.96
CA LEU A 490 25.74 -6.67 -5.39
C LEU A 490 26.64 -6.28 -4.21
N GLY A 491 26.02 -5.80 -3.13
CA GLY A 491 26.72 -5.38 -1.91
C GLY A 491 27.47 -6.54 -1.24
N ILE A 492 26.83 -7.71 -1.12
CA ILE A 492 27.49 -8.92 -0.60
C ILE A 492 28.68 -9.29 -1.48
N ALA A 493 28.50 -9.31 -2.82
CA ALA A 493 29.56 -9.66 -3.75
C ALA A 493 30.77 -8.73 -3.62
N ARG A 494 30.55 -7.41 -3.58
CA ARG A 494 31.60 -6.40 -3.42
C ARG A 494 32.28 -6.49 -2.05
N ALA A 495 31.50 -6.65 -0.97
CA ALA A 495 32.01 -6.76 0.38
C ALA A 495 32.87 -8.03 0.57
N ALA A 496 32.41 -9.17 0.04
CA ALA A 496 33.15 -10.43 0.05
C ALA A 496 34.45 -10.30 -0.74
N ALA A 497 34.42 -9.72 -1.95
CA ALA A 497 35.64 -9.48 -2.75
C ALA A 497 36.64 -8.58 -2.00
N GLY A 498 36.18 -7.48 -1.38
CA GLY A 498 36.99 -6.58 -0.57
C GLY A 498 37.56 -7.21 0.70
N ALA A 499 36.85 -8.18 1.28
CA ALA A 499 37.32 -8.95 2.43
C ALA A 499 38.22 -10.15 2.08
N GLY A 500 38.46 -10.43 0.78
CA GLY A 500 39.25 -11.56 0.29
C GLY A 500 38.47 -12.89 0.24
N ASP A 501 37.16 -12.89 0.50
CA ASP A 501 36.29 -14.08 0.36
C ASP A 501 35.83 -14.20 -1.11
N HIS A 502 36.78 -14.61 -1.95
CA HIS A 502 36.52 -14.72 -3.38
C HIS A 502 35.47 -15.77 -3.77
N PRO A 503 35.39 -16.95 -3.11
CA PRO A 503 34.31 -17.91 -3.41
C PRO A 503 32.91 -17.33 -3.19
N ARG A 504 32.71 -16.59 -2.11
CA ARG A 504 31.43 -15.91 -1.82
C ARG A 504 31.16 -14.79 -2.82
N ALA A 505 32.16 -14.00 -3.17
CA ALA A 505 32.03 -12.95 -4.20
C ALA A 505 31.57 -13.55 -5.54
N GLU A 506 32.16 -14.68 -5.95
CA GLU A 506 31.79 -15.40 -7.17
C GLU A 506 30.35 -15.90 -7.13
N GLU A 507 29.93 -16.51 -6.01
CA GLU A 507 28.56 -16.97 -5.79
C GLU A 507 27.54 -15.82 -5.97
N TYR A 508 27.77 -14.69 -5.31
CA TYR A 508 26.80 -13.59 -5.32
C TYR A 508 26.83 -12.77 -6.61
N PHE A 509 27.95 -12.63 -7.28
CA PHE A 509 27.98 -12.08 -8.64
C PHE A 509 27.25 -12.98 -9.63
N ALA A 510 27.36 -14.30 -9.50
CA ALA A 510 26.60 -15.25 -10.33
C ALA A 510 25.10 -15.17 -10.06
N LYS A 511 24.69 -15.08 -8.81
CA LYS A 511 23.26 -14.84 -8.41
C LYS A 511 22.75 -13.53 -9.01
N LEU A 512 23.52 -12.45 -8.96
CA LEU A 512 23.15 -11.16 -9.54
C LEU A 512 22.93 -11.24 -11.06
N ILE A 513 23.82 -11.94 -11.77
CA ILE A 513 23.68 -12.16 -13.23
C ILE A 513 22.43 -12.99 -13.54
N ASP A 514 22.15 -14.08 -12.78
CA ASP A 514 20.94 -14.89 -13.00
C ASP A 514 19.67 -14.10 -12.70
N LEU A 515 19.65 -13.34 -11.60
CA LEU A 515 18.54 -12.45 -11.24
C LEU A 515 18.24 -11.46 -12.38
N SER A 516 19.28 -10.95 -13.02
CA SER A 516 19.21 -9.91 -14.06
C SER A 516 19.23 -10.45 -15.49
N LYS A 517 18.97 -11.74 -15.69
CA LYS A 517 19.03 -12.37 -17.04
C LYS A 517 18.08 -11.75 -18.07
N ASN A 518 17.00 -11.11 -17.61
CA ASN A 518 16.00 -10.40 -18.41
C ASN A 518 16.10 -8.87 -18.22
N ALA A 519 17.29 -8.35 -17.87
CA ALA A 519 17.53 -6.92 -17.78
C ALA A 519 17.23 -6.22 -19.11
N ASP A 520 16.63 -5.04 -19.06
CA ASP A 520 16.32 -4.19 -20.22
C ASP A 520 17.16 -2.91 -20.26
N SER A 521 18.22 -2.85 -19.44
CA SER A 521 19.13 -1.73 -19.32
C SER A 521 20.56 -2.19 -19.04
N ASP A 522 21.52 -1.37 -19.44
CA ASP A 522 22.94 -1.59 -19.17
C ASP A 522 23.33 -0.96 -17.83
N ARG A 523 23.18 -1.71 -16.73
CA ARG A 523 23.74 -1.29 -15.45
C ARG A 523 25.23 -1.60 -15.40
N PRO A 524 26.11 -0.64 -15.02
CA PRO A 524 27.55 -0.86 -14.96
C PRO A 524 27.97 -2.01 -14.03
N GLU A 525 27.16 -2.27 -12.99
CA GLU A 525 27.36 -3.36 -12.05
C GLU A 525 27.24 -4.76 -12.70
N LEU A 526 26.44 -4.91 -13.74
CA LEU A 526 26.37 -6.17 -14.49
C LEU A 526 27.66 -6.43 -15.31
N SER A 527 28.27 -5.37 -15.82
CA SER A 527 29.57 -5.47 -16.49
C SER A 527 30.69 -5.80 -15.49
N GLU A 528 30.67 -5.20 -14.29
CA GLU A 528 31.56 -5.52 -13.18
C GLU A 528 31.45 -7.01 -12.80
N ALA A 529 30.24 -7.51 -12.58
CA ALA A 529 29.97 -8.89 -12.21
C ALA A 529 30.51 -9.87 -13.28
N LYS A 530 30.23 -9.59 -14.56
CA LYS A 530 30.74 -10.40 -15.68
C LYS A 530 32.27 -10.40 -15.74
N ALA A 531 32.91 -9.25 -15.57
CA ALA A 531 34.36 -9.13 -15.56
C ALA A 531 35.01 -9.92 -14.41
N PHE A 532 34.42 -9.82 -13.19
CA PHE A 532 34.89 -10.58 -12.03
C PHE A 532 34.83 -12.09 -12.29
N LEU A 533 33.68 -12.59 -12.76
CA LEU A 533 33.51 -14.02 -13.06
C LEU A 533 34.43 -14.52 -14.19
N ALA A 534 34.71 -13.68 -15.18
CA ALA A 534 35.63 -14.02 -16.27
C ALA A 534 37.09 -14.10 -15.78
N SER A 535 37.54 -13.22 -14.88
CA SER A 535 38.92 -13.18 -14.36
C SER A 535 39.30 -14.43 -13.54
N LYS A 536 38.32 -15.21 -13.07
CA LYS A 536 38.54 -16.44 -12.29
C LYS A 536 38.57 -17.71 -13.14
N ARG A 537 38.20 -17.63 -14.43
CA ARG A 537 38.23 -18.76 -15.35
C ARG A 537 39.58 -18.89 -16.08
N ASN A 538 40.44 -17.88 -15.97
CA ASN A 538 41.80 -17.85 -16.45
C ASN A 538 42.81 -18.07 -15.33
#